data_5dd3568a90bf98e7c52f9014183a0563
#
_entry.id   5dd3568a90bf98e7c52f9014183a0563
#
_cell.length_a   1.000
_cell.length_b   1.000
_cell.length_c   1.000
_cell.angle_alpha   90.00
_cell.angle_beta   90.00
_cell.angle_gamma   90.00
#
_symmetry.space_group_name_H-M   'P 1'
#
loop_
_entity.id
_entity.type
_entity.pdbx_description
1 polymer ?
#
loop_
_entity_poly.entity_id
_entity_poly.type
_entity_poly.pdbx_seq_one_letter_code
_entity_poly.pdbx_strand_id
1 'polypeptide(L)'
;MTTQIEKNEKAEVTEYFNGTGFDRWNRIYSESDDVNKVQKNIRIGHQKTVDDGISWLKDYDNIKDKSFCDAGCGVGSLSIPLAKLGAKSIHLSDISEAMINETKSRAKEE
;
A
#
# COMPACT_ATOMS: atom_id res chain seq x y z
N MET A 1 27.86 -2.10 4.39
CA MET A 1 27.67 -2.06 5.86
C MET A 1 26.81 -0.87 6.25
N THR A 2 25.84 -1.09 7.09
CA THR A 2 24.91 -0.04 7.56
C THR A 2 25.54 0.68 8.75
N THR A 3 25.60 2.03 8.74
CA THR A 3 26.09 2.82 9.86
C THR A 3 25.09 2.78 11.04
N GLN A 4 25.52 3.18 12.24
CA GLN A 4 24.64 3.28 13.40
C GLN A 4 23.53 4.31 13.18
N ILE A 5 23.81 5.41 12.47
CA ILE A 5 22.83 6.44 12.12
C ILE A 5 21.75 5.86 11.20
N GLU A 6 22.14 5.17 10.14
CA GLU A 6 21.21 4.50 9.20
C GLU A 6 20.33 3.47 9.91
N LYS A 7 20.90 2.69 10.85
CA LYS A 7 20.13 1.72 11.65
C LYS A 7 19.10 2.41 12.53
N ASN A 8 19.45 3.55 13.14
CA ASN A 8 18.54 4.32 13.98
C ASN A 8 17.42 4.93 13.15
N GLU A 9 17.72 5.51 12.00
CA GLU A 9 16.74 6.08 11.09
C GLU A 9 15.75 5.00 10.60
N LYS A 10 16.26 3.84 10.23
CA LYS A 10 15.42 2.72 9.82
C LYS A 10 14.49 2.28 10.96
N ALA A 11 15.00 2.19 12.18
CA ALA A 11 14.21 1.82 13.34
C ALA A 11 13.12 2.86 13.62
N GLU A 12 13.43 4.15 13.53
CA GLU A 12 12.47 5.24 13.73
C GLU A 12 11.35 5.20 12.67
N VAL A 13 11.69 5.01 11.41
CA VAL A 13 10.72 4.90 10.31
C VAL A 13 9.83 3.67 10.51
N THR A 14 10.41 2.55 10.89
CA THR A 14 9.67 1.31 11.16
C THR A 14 8.69 1.50 12.31
N GLU A 15 9.12 2.12 13.41
CA GLU A 15 8.28 2.39 14.56
C GLU A 15 7.13 3.33 14.21
N TYR A 16 7.40 4.39 13.44
CA TYR A 16 6.37 5.31 12.98
C TYR A 16 5.28 4.59 12.17
N PHE A 17 5.66 3.81 11.17
CA PHE A 17 4.70 3.12 10.31
C PHE A 17 4.03 1.91 10.96
N ASN A 18 4.55 1.41 12.08
CA ASN A 18 3.87 0.40 12.90
C ASN A 18 2.98 0.99 13.99
N GLY A 19 3.10 2.30 14.26
CA GLY A 19 2.37 2.99 15.32
C GLY A 19 1.46 4.10 14.79
N THR A 20 1.77 5.34 15.16
CA THR A 20 0.93 6.52 14.82
C THR A 20 0.81 6.73 13.32
N GLY A 21 1.86 6.47 12.56
CA GLY A 21 1.83 6.56 11.10
C GLY A 21 0.90 5.52 10.50
N PHE A 22 0.91 4.29 11.03
CA PHE A 22 -0.03 3.25 10.60
C PHE A 22 -1.48 3.70 10.78
N ASP A 23 -1.86 4.15 11.96
CA ASP A 23 -3.22 4.58 12.26
C ASP A 23 -3.67 5.72 11.33
N ARG A 24 -2.78 6.67 11.11
CA ARG A 24 -3.03 7.83 10.26
C ARG A 24 -3.25 7.43 8.80
N TRP A 25 -2.30 6.71 8.22
CA TRP A 25 -2.34 6.36 6.79
C TRP A 25 -3.39 5.29 6.49
N ASN A 26 -3.59 4.35 7.42
CA ASN A 26 -4.67 3.38 7.29
C ASN A 26 -6.04 4.06 7.22
N ARG A 27 -6.25 5.09 8.04
CA ARG A 27 -7.47 5.88 8.00
C ARG A 27 -7.61 6.70 6.73
N ILE A 28 -6.53 7.35 6.28
CA ILE A 28 -6.53 8.13 5.03
C ILE A 28 -6.86 7.25 3.83
N TYR A 29 -6.28 6.07 3.76
CA TYR A 29 -6.49 5.13 2.64
C TYR A 29 -7.60 4.12 2.92
N SER A 30 -8.63 4.55 3.63
CA SER A 30 -9.85 3.80 3.89
C SER A 30 -11.08 4.61 3.47
N GLU A 31 -12.26 4.11 3.75
CA GLU A 31 -13.50 4.83 3.52
C GLU A 31 -13.96 5.64 4.73
N SER A 32 -13.12 5.75 5.76
CA SER A 32 -13.45 6.48 6.99
C SER A 32 -13.78 7.96 6.71
N ASP A 33 -14.82 8.46 7.38
CA ASP A 33 -15.18 9.87 7.37
C ASP A 33 -14.36 10.70 8.36
N ASP A 34 -13.60 10.04 9.24
CA ASP A 34 -12.74 10.70 10.22
C ASP A 34 -11.42 11.18 9.59
N VAL A 35 -11.56 12.02 8.59
CA VAL A 35 -10.45 12.66 7.87
C VAL A 35 -10.80 14.10 7.56
N ASN A 36 -9.80 14.97 7.60
CA ASN A 36 -9.98 16.37 7.24
C ASN A 36 -9.95 16.54 5.68
N LYS A 37 -10.19 17.77 5.23
CA LYS A 37 -10.24 18.10 3.81
C LYS A 37 -8.93 17.79 3.09
N VAL A 38 -7.78 18.09 3.71
CA VAL A 38 -6.46 17.82 3.12
C VAL A 38 -6.26 16.31 2.98
N GLN A 39 -6.60 15.54 3.99
CA GLN A 39 -6.49 14.08 3.97
C GLN A 39 -7.42 13.46 2.92
N LYS A 40 -8.61 14.00 2.74
CA LYS A 40 -9.52 13.58 1.66
C LYS A 40 -8.92 13.84 0.28
N ASN A 41 -8.28 14.98 0.09
CA ASN A 41 -7.61 15.30 -1.15
C ASN A 41 -6.43 14.36 -1.43
N ILE A 42 -5.67 14.00 -0.41
CA ILE A 42 -4.60 13.00 -0.51
C ILE A 42 -5.20 11.65 -0.94
N ARG A 43 -6.29 11.22 -0.32
CA ARG A 43 -6.99 9.98 -0.67
C ARG A 43 -7.40 9.96 -2.14
N ILE A 44 -8.04 11.02 -2.61
CA ILE A 44 -8.51 11.15 -3.99
C ILE A 44 -7.34 11.10 -4.97
N GLY A 45 -6.28 11.87 -4.71
CA GLY A 45 -5.09 11.88 -5.56
C GLY A 45 -4.38 10.53 -5.59
N HIS A 46 -4.28 9.86 -4.45
CA HIS A 46 -3.71 8.52 -4.36
C HIS A 46 -4.52 7.51 -5.17
N GLN A 47 -5.84 7.53 -5.02
CA GLN A 47 -6.72 6.62 -5.78
C GLN A 47 -6.61 6.85 -7.28
N LYS A 48 -6.53 8.10 -7.70
CA LYS A 48 -6.32 8.44 -9.12
C LYS A 48 -5.00 7.87 -9.64
N THR A 49 -3.93 7.99 -8.87
CA THR A 49 -2.61 7.45 -9.22
C THR A 49 -2.67 5.93 -9.37
N VAL A 50 -3.33 5.23 -8.47
CA VAL A 50 -3.53 3.79 -8.54
C VAL A 50 -4.33 3.42 -9.79
N ASP A 51 -5.43 4.10 -10.05
CA ASP A 51 -6.29 3.84 -11.21
C ASP A 51 -5.54 4.06 -12.52
N ASP A 52 -4.77 5.14 -12.62
CA ASP A 52 -3.94 5.44 -13.79
C ASP A 52 -2.88 4.35 -14.01
N GLY A 53 -2.23 3.91 -12.93
CA GLY A 53 -1.24 2.84 -12.97
C GLY A 53 -1.82 1.51 -13.44
N ILE A 54 -3.00 1.15 -12.96
CA ILE A 54 -3.69 -0.08 -13.37
C ILE A 54 -4.11 0.00 -14.85
N SER A 55 -4.64 1.13 -15.29
CA SER A 55 -4.99 1.37 -16.68
C SER A 55 -3.76 1.20 -17.59
N TRP A 56 -2.64 1.73 -17.17
CA TRP A 56 -1.36 1.63 -17.87
C TRP A 56 -0.89 0.18 -18.01
N LEU A 57 -0.98 -0.59 -16.92
CA LEU A 57 -0.61 -2.00 -16.92
C LEU A 57 -1.50 -2.82 -17.87
N LYS A 58 -2.79 -2.54 -17.90
CA LYS A 58 -3.73 -3.21 -18.80
C LYS A 58 -3.40 -2.96 -20.27
N ASP A 59 -3.00 -1.73 -20.60
CA ASP A 59 -2.62 -1.38 -21.97
C ASP A 59 -1.28 -1.99 -22.37
N TYR A 60 -0.39 -2.19 -21.42
CA TYR A 60 0.94 -2.74 -21.66
C TYR A 60 0.93 -4.26 -21.82
N ASP A 61 0.20 -4.96 -20.96
CA ASP A 61 0.15 -6.43 -20.97
C ASP A 61 -1.05 -6.95 -20.20
N ASN A 62 -1.27 -8.25 -20.26
CA ASN A 62 -2.34 -8.92 -19.55
C ASN A 62 -1.98 -9.12 -18.07
N ILE A 63 -2.73 -8.50 -17.18
CA ILE A 63 -2.54 -8.62 -15.72
C ILE A 63 -2.78 -10.06 -15.25
N LYS A 64 -3.70 -10.76 -15.89
CA LYS A 64 -4.23 -12.04 -15.46
C LYS A 64 -3.18 -13.13 -15.28
N ASP A 65 -2.14 -13.15 -16.10
CA ASP A 65 -1.13 -14.21 -16.07
C ASP A 65 0.22 -13.73 -15.54
N LYS A 66 0.25 -12.55 -14.94
CA LYS A 66 1.50 -11.93 -14.49
C LYS A 66 1.67 -12.01 -12.99
N SER A 67 2.92 -12.07 -12.57
CA SER A 67 3.33 -11.97 -11.17
C SER A 67 3.86 -10.56 -10.91
N PHE A 68 3.53 -10.03 -9.73
CA PHE A 68 3.87 -8.67 -9.33
C PHE A 68 4.62 -8.68 -8.01
N CYS A 69 5.47 -7.68 -7.82
CA CYS A 69 6.07 -7.37 -6.54
C CYS A 69 5.68 -5.93 -6.18
N ASP A 70 4.93 -5.77 -5.11
CA ASP A 70 4.52 -4.46 -4.60
C ASP A 70 5.46 -4.06 -3.47
N ALA A 71 6.52 -3.34 -3.82
CA ALA A 71 7.51 -2.83 -2.88
C ALA A 71 6.97 -1.56 -2.21
N GLY A 72 6.90 -1.57 -0.88
CA GLY A 72 6.24 -0.50 -0.14
C GLY A 72 4.72 -0.57 -0.30
N CYS A 73 4.14 -1.76 -0.14
CA CYS A 73 2.73 -2.01 -0.45
C CYS A 73 1.74 -1.23 0.43
N GLY A 74 2.15 -0.76 1.60
CA GLY A 74 1.25 -0.10 2.53
C GLY A 74 0.06 -0.96 2.87
N VAL A 75 -1.14 -0.40 2.77
CA VAL A 75 -2.40 -1.12 3.05
C VAL A 75 -2.98 -1.86 1.84
N GLY A 76 -2.22 -1.98 0.77
CA GLY A 76 -2.59 -2.78 -0.39
C GLY A 76 -3.42 -2.07 -1.45
N SER A 77 -3.33 -0.75 -1.51
CA SER A 77 -4.13 0.06 -2.45
C SER A 77 -3.93 -0.34 -3.92
N LEU A 78 -2.74 -0.82 -4.29
CA LEU A 78 -2.46 -1.32 -5.63
C LEU A 78 -2.62 -2.84 -5.72
N SER A 79 -2.11 -3.57 -4.73
CA SER A 79 -2.10 -5.04 -4.75
C SER A 79 -3.49 -5.65 -4.77
N ILE A 80 -4.43 -5.12 -3.98
CA ILE A 80 -5.78 -5.67 -3.90
C ILE A 80 -6.51 -5.55 -5.24
N PRO A 81 -6.55 -4.39 -5.91
CA PRO A 81 -7.12 -4.31 -7.25
C PRO A 81 -6.45 -5.22 -8.28
N LEU A 82 -5.12 -5.38 -8.23
CA LEU A 82 -4.42 -6.30 -9.13
C LEU A 82 -4.84 -7.76 -8.89
N ALA A 83 -4.99 -8.15 -7.63
CA ALA A 83 -5.50 -9.48 -7.28
C ALA A 83 -6.90 -9.71 -7.81
N LYS A 84 -7.78 -8.73 -7.68
CA LYS A 84 -9.16 -8.78 -8.21
C LYS A 84 -9.19 -8.90 -9.74
N LEU A 85 -8.22 -8.34 -10.42
CA LEU A 85 -8.08 -8.46 -11.88
C LEU A 85 -7.46 -9.79 -12.30
N GLY A 86 -7.14 -10.67 -11.35
CA GLY A 86 -6.70 -12.02 -11.64
C GLY A 86 -5.18 -12.20 -11.75
N ALA A 87 -4.39 -11.31 -11.18
CA ALA A 87 -2.93 -11.48 -11.14
C ALA A 87 -2.56 -12.88 -10.63
N LYS A 88 -1.57 -13.51 -11.25
CA LYS A 88 -1.14 -14.87 -10.91
C LYS A 88 -0.60 -14.95 -9.50
N SER A 89 0.23 -13.99 -9.11
CA SER A 89 0.76 -13.87 -7.75
C SER A 89 1.17 -12.43 -7.46
N ILE A 90 1.11 -12.03 -6.21
CA ILE A 90 1.56 -10.72 -5.77
C ILE A 90 2.41 -10.91 -4.51
N HIS A 91 3.66 -10.48 -4.58
CA HIS A 91 4.56 -10.43 -3.44
C HIS A 91 4.52 -9.06 -2.80
N LEU A 92 4.17 -9.02 -1.53
CA LEU A 92 4.08 -7.79 -0.75
C LEU A 92 5.38 -7.54 -0.01
N SER A 93 5.86 -6.31 -0.01
CA SER A 93 7.01 -5.89 0.77
C SER A 93 6.74 -4.51 1.37
N ASP A 94 6.97 -4.37 2.66
CA ASP A 94 6.87 -3.10 3.36
C ASP A 94 7.74 -3.15 4.60
N ILE A 95 8.29 -2.01 5.01
CA ILE A 95 9.06 -1.90 6.25
C ILE A 95 8.18 -2.11 7.48
N SER A 96 6.87 -1.86 7.35
CA SER A 96 5.89 -1.98 8.43
C SER A 96 5.16 -3.31 8.37
N GLU A 97 5.35 -4.14 9.37
CA GLU A 97 4.60 -5.38 9.53
C GLU A 97 3.10 -5.10 9.71
N ALA A 98 2.75 -4.01 10.40
CA ALA A 98 1.36 -3.58 10.56
C ALA A 98 0.69 -3.31 9.22
N MET A 99 1.38 -2.67 8.28
CA MET A 99 0.88 -2.42 6.92
C MET A 99 0.64 -3.72 6.16
N ILE A 100 1.57 -4.65 6.22
CA ILE A 100 1.44 -5.97 5.57
C ILE A 100 0.24 -6.73 6.12
N ASN A 101 0.11 -6.75 7.44
CA ASN A 101 -1.01 -7.43 8.11
C ASN A 101 -2.35 -6.81 7.73
N GLU A 102 -2.42 -5.49 7.61
CA GLU A 102 -3.63 -4.79 7.17
C GLU A 102 -3.96 -5.12 5.71
N THR A 103 -2.97 -5.18 4.84
CA THR A 103 -3.17 -5.60 3.44
C THR A 103 -3.76 -7.01 3.37
N LYS A 104 -3.22 -7.94 4.15
CA LYS A 104 -3.74 -9.30 4.21
C LYS A 104 -5.15 -9.36 4.75
N SER A 105 -5.46 -8.55 5.76
CA SER A 105 -6.80 -8.45 6.33
C SER A 105 -7.81 -7.92 5.31
N ARG A 106 -7.49 -6.84 4.63
CA ARG A 106 -8.34 -6.28 3.58
C ARG A 106 -8.56 -7.24 2.42
N ALA A 107 -7.51 -7.96 2.02
CA ALA A 107 -7.60 -8.94 0.95
C ALA A 107 -8.58 -10.08 1.28
N LYS A 108 -8.68 -10.47 2.54
CA LYS A 108 -9.63 -11.50 2.98
C LYS A 108 -11.08 -11.04 2.94
N GLU A 109 -11.33 -9.74 3.12
CA GLU A 109 -12.67 -9.16 3.12
C GLU A 109 -13.21 -8.99 1.70
N GLU A 110 -12.37 -9.07 0.72
CA GLU A 110 -12.69 -8.87 -0.68
C GLU A 110 -12.41 -10.12 -1.51
#